data_cb94a34848bc32272cb9d1c3eb039767
#
_entry.id   cb94a34848bc32272cb9d1c3eb039767
#
_cell.length_a   1.000
_cell.length_b   1.000
_cell.length_c   1.000
_cell.angle_alpha   90.00
_cell.angle_beta   90.00
_cell.angle_gamma   90.00
#
_symmetry.space_group_name_H-M   'P 1'
#
loop_
_entity.id
_entity.type
_entity.pdbx_description
1 polymer ?
#
loop_
_entity_poly.entity_id
_entity_poly.type
_entity_poly.pdbx_seq_one_letter_code
_entity_poly.pdbx_strand_id
1 'polypeptide(L)'
;LKSYIEIQDELKKNHIITLLPSLKAFKKSKDIIGLNNHKGEVREGFTIPKTIRSDSIESFRQVSKSIGYPFVAKGVINDFAANPVTIYNKYQLPYVWEYFDSAGFEYVISKKFFKGEEFSIAGVCDRNNNLAGNLTIKKLLTCERGNTWAARKISLPKLENEFKKILKEINWIGPIEFEFIRDSFDEEFKLIEINCRFPAWISYAKDVGYNLPKICTDLALSKKINDFYNDKDLIFMRNCLEIDTDMIKFGKFLKQQSL
;
A
#
# COMPACT_ATOMS: atom_id res chain seq x y z
N LEU A 1 -4.65 5.75 -9.94
CA LEU A 1 -3.30 5.93 -10.49
C LEU A 1 -3.20 5.42 -11.94
N LYS A 2 -3.67 4.17 -12.22
CA LYS A 2 -3.61 3.56 -13.57
C LYS A 2 -4.16 4.50 -14.64
N SER A 3 -5.34 5.05 -14.45
CA SER A 3 -5.97 6.00 -15.39
C SER A 3 -5.10 7.24 -15.65
N TYR A 4 -4.45 7.79 -14.62
CA TYR A 4 -3.53 8.92 -14.80
C TYR A 4 -2.25 8.53 -15.57
N ILE A 5 -1.77 7.29 -15.41
CA ILE A 5 -0.63 6.77 -16.16
C ILE A 5 -1.02 6.60 -17.64
N GLU A 6 -2.22 6.11 -17.93
CA GLU A 6 -2.71 5.88 -19.29
C GLU A 6 -2.90 7.17 -20.07
N ILE A 7 -3.30 8.26 -19.42
CA ILE A 7 -3.47 9.59 -20.04
C ILE A 7 -2.26 10.52 -19.85
N GLN A 8 -1.09 9.99 -19.42
CA GLN A 8 0.07 10.80 -19.07
C GLN A 8 0.54 11.72 -20.22
N ASP A 9 0.49 11.24 -21.45
CA ASP A 9 0.86 12.04 -22.63
C ASP A 9 -0.13 13.19 -22.88
N GLU A 10 -1.42 12.97 -22.62
CA GLU A 10 -2.46 14.00 -22.69
C GLU A 10 -2.26 15.06 -21.60
N LEU A 11 -1.99 14.63 -20.37
CA LEU A 11 -1.66 15.54 -19.27
C LEU A 11 -0.47 16.43 -19.62
N LYS A 12 0.57 15.85 -20.21
CA LYS A 12 1.76 16.58 -20.66
C LYS A 12 1.45 17.60 -21.77
N LYS A 13 0.62 17.24 -22.75
CA LYS A 13 0.16 18.14 -23.82
C LYS A 13 -0.61 19.34 -23.25
N ASN A 14 -1.34 19.16 -22.18
CA ASN A 14 -2.08 20.20 -21.46
C ASN A 14 -1.24 20.91 -20.38
N HIS A 15 0.10 20.80 -20.44
CA HIS A 15 1.03 21.43 -19.50
C HIS A 15 0.84 21.01 -18.02
N ILE A 16 0.21 19.87 -17.77
CA ILE A 16 0.06 19.32 -16.41
C ILE A 16 1.32 18.54 -16.05
N ILE A 17 2.02 19.02 -15.04
CA ILE A 17 3.26 18.40 -14.56
C ILE A 17 2.89 17.24 -13.65
N THR A 18 3.45 16.05 -13.94
CA THR A 18 3.25 14.83 -13.18
C THR A 18 4.56 14.17 -12.78
N LEU A 19 4.55 13.40 -11.70
CA LEU A 19 5.63 12.50 -11.30
C LEU A 19 5.02 11.09 -11.12
N LEU A 20 4.83 10.41 -12.25
CA LEU A 20 4.12 9.13 -12.33
C LEU A 20 5.04 8.03 -12.85
N PRO A 21 4.89 6.78 -12.39
CA PRO A 21 5.59 5.64 -12.95
C PRO A 21 5.08 5.32 -14.36
N SER A 22 5.84 4.53 -15.10
CA SER A 22 5.34 3.94 -16.35
C SER A 22 4.29 2.85 -16.05
N LEU A 23 3.42 2.55 -17.03
CA LEU A 23 2.47 1.42 -16.90
C LEU A 23 3.19 0.09 -16.67
N LYS A 24 4.39 -0.10 -17.25
CA LYS A 24 5.23 -1.29 -17.01
C LYS A 24 5.70 -1.38 -15.56
N ALA A 25 6.16 -0.28 -14.96
CA ALA A 25 6.55 -0.22 -13.55
C ALA A 25 5.35 -0.49 -12.62
N PHE A 26 4.20 0.09 -12.93
CA PHE A 26 2.95 -0.14 -12.20
C PHE A 26 2.55 -1.64 -12.23
N LYS A 27 2.54 -2.27 -13.41
CA LYS A 27 2.24 -3.72 -13.53
C LYS A 27 3.23 -4.57 -12.73
N LYS A 28 4.55 -4.30 -12.84
CA LYS A 28 5.57 -4.99 -12.04
C LYS A 28 5.33 -4.87 -10.53
N SER A 29 4.94 -3.70 -10.03
CA SER A 29 4.62 -3.52 -8.60
C SER A 29 3.44 -4.40 -8.17
N LYS A 30 2.45 -4.60 -9.05
CA LYS A 30 1.31 -5.48 -8.80
C LYS A 30 1.69 -6.96 -8.84
N ASP A 31 2.61 -7.34 -9.72
CA ASP A 31 3.11 -8.72 -9.78
C ASP A 31 3.88 -9.10 -8.50
N ILE A 32 4.66 -8.18 -7.93
CA ILE A 32 5.38 -8.40 -6.66
C ILE A 32 4.40 -8.73 -5.51
N ILE A 33 3.31 -7.99 -5.38
CA ILE A 33 2.29 -8.28 -4.35
C ILE A 33 1.38 -9.44 -4.70
N GLY A 34 1.59 -10.03 -5.89
CA GLY A 34 0.85 -11.20 -6.35
C GLY A 34 -0.63 -10.92 -6.57
N LEU A 35 -0.98 -9.92 -7.39
CA LEU A 35 -2.34 -9.85 -7.97
C LEU A 35 -2.58 -11.01 -8.95
N ASN A 36 -1.54 -11.78 -9.25
CA ASN A 36 -1.59 -13.05 -9.94
C ASN A 36 -1.00 -14.14 -9.05
N ASN A 37 -0.86 -15.37 -9.56
CA ASN A 37 -0.15 -16.42 -8.84
C ASN A 37 1.31 -16.00 -8.61
N HIS A 38 1.76 -16.11 -7.36
CA HIS A 38 3.14 -15.83 -6.97
C HIS A 38 3.67 -16.96 -6.08
N LYS A 39 4.84 -17.51 -6.43
CA LYS A 39 5.42 -18.69 -5.73
C LYS A 39 5.94 -18.36 -4.33
N GLY A 40 6.05 -17.09 -3.99
CA GLY A 40 6.77 -16.58 -2.84
C GLY A 40 8.25 -16.34 -3.20
N GLU A 41 8.88 -15.41 -2.51
CA GLU A 41 10.28 -15.05 -2.74
C GLU A 41 10.91 -14.57 -1.43
N VAL A 42 12.11 -15.06 -1.13
CA VAL A 42 12.89 -14.58 0.02
C VAL A 42 13.84 -13.50 -0.48
N ARG A 43 13.76 -12.34 0.16
CA ARG A 43 14.64 -11.19 -0.07
C ARG A 43 15.53 -10.93 1.14
N GLU A 44 16.57 -10.13 0.99
CA GLU A 44 17.38 -9.69 2.11
C GLU A 44 16.56 -8.77 3.03
N GLY A 45 16.09 -9.28 4.16
CA GLY A 45 15.34 -8.51 5.16
C GLY A 45 13.83 -8.76 5.15
N PHE A 46 13.25 -9.41 4.14
CA PHE A 46 11.84 -9.81 4.17
C PHE A 46 11.50 -10.93 3.16
N THR A 47 10.33 -11.50 3.34
CA THR A 47 9.76 -12.49 2.43
C THR A 47 8.54 -11.91 1.71
N ILE A 48 8.42 -12.15 0.40
CA ILE A 48 7.19 -11.95 -0.37
C ILE A 48 6.38 -13.25 -0.26
N PRO A 49 5.21 -13.25 0.39
CA PRO A 49 4.45 -14.48 0.59
C PRO A 49 3.91 -15.07 -0.72
N LYS A 50 3.78 -16.39 -0.73
CA LYS A 50 3.05 -17.09 -1.79
C LYS A 50 1.64 -16.53 -1.90
N THR A 51 1.20 -16.26 -3.15
CA THR A 51 -0.14 -15.83 -3.48
C THR A 51 -0.78 -16.79 -4.47
N ILE A 52 -2.04 -17.11 -4.23
CA ILE A 52 -2.84 -18.00 -5.06
C ILE A 52 -4.02 -17.21 -5.60
N ARG A 53 -4.15 -17.17 -6.91
CA ARG A 53 -5.31 -16.63 -7.61
C ARG A 53 -6.34 -17.73 -7.82
N SER A 54 -7.59 -17.41 -7.61
CA SER A 54 -8.75 -18.27 -7.82
C SER A 54 -9.77 -17.56 -8.70
N ASP A 55 -10.09 -18.17 -9.83
CA ASP A 55 -11.08 -17.66 -10.80
C ASP A 55 -12.41 -18.44 -10.70
N SER A 56 -12.53 -19.41 -9.79
CA SER A 56 -13.75 -20.17 -9.51
C SER A 56 -13.77 -20.64 -8.05
N ILE A 57 -14.96 -21.01 -7.57
CA ILE A 57 -15.15 -21.57 -6.22
C ILE A 57 -14.37 -22.87 -6.03
N GLU A 58 -14.22 -23.69 -7.09
CA GLU A 58 -13.46 -24.94 -7.07
C GLU A 58 -11.98 -24.67 -6.82
N SER A 59 -11.38 -23.71 -7.54
CA SER A 59 -9.98 -23.28 -7.33
C SER A 59 -9.80 -22.66 -5.95
N PHE A 60 -10.78 -21.87 -5.49
CA PHE A 60 -10.75 -21.25 -4.16
C PHE A 60 -10.77 -22.27 -3.02
N ARG A 61 -11.53 -23.35 -3.17
CA ARG A 61 -11.55 -24.48 -2.21
C ARG A 61 -10.23 -25.20 -2.09
N GLN A 62 -9.35 -25.15 -3.12
CA GLN A 62 -8.04 -25.80 -3.10
C GLN A 62 -6.96 -24.95 -2.41
N VAL A 63 -7.21 -23.66 -2.16
CA VAL A 63 -6.23 -22.73 -1.57
C VAL A 63 -5.66 -23.28 -0.25
N SER A 64 -6.52 -23.78 0.63
CA SER A 64 -6.10 -24.29 1.94
C SER A 64 -5.16 -25.50 1.89
N LYS A 65 -5.22 -26.29 0.81
CA LYS A 65 -4.26 -27.40 0.60
C LYS A 65 -2.84 -26.90 0.37
N SER A 66 -2.71 -25.67 -0.12
CA SER A 66 -1.41 -25.08 -0.49
C SER A 66 -0.81 -24.19 0.58
N ILE A 67 -1.64 -23.41 1.31
CA ILE A 67 -1.19 -22.42 2.29
C ILE A 67 -1.75 -22.65 3.71
N GLY A 68 -2.67 -23.61 3.88
CA GLY A 68 -3.30 -23.90 5.18
C GLY A 68 -4.31 -22.86 5.65
N TYR A 69 -4.90 -23.09 6.82
CA TYR A 69 -5.71 -22.12 7.56
C TYR A 69 -4.93 -21.56 8.75
N PRO A 70 -5.21 -20.31 9.19
CA PRO A 70 -6.02 -19.32 8.51
C PRO A 70 -5.30 -18.72 7.29
N PHE A 71 -6.07 -18.21 6.34
CA PHE A 71 -5.53 -17.43 5.22
C PHE A 71 -6.39 -16.19 4.94
N VAL A 72 -5.82 -15.22 4.26
CA VAL A 72 -6.49 -13.97 3.88
C VAL A 72 -6.87 -14.03 2.41
N ALA A 73 -8.12 -13.71 2.09
CA ALA A 73 -8.63 -13.58 0.73
C ALA A 73 -9.01 -12.12 0.44
N LYS A 74 -8.74 -11.67 -0.78
CA LYS A 74 -9.14 -10.35 -1.31
C LYS A 74 -9.75 -10.55 -2.69
N GLY A 75 -10.97 -10.04 -2.91
CA GLY A 75 -11.53 -9.92 -4.27
C GLY A 75 -10.78 -8.85 -5.06
N VAL A 76 -10.59 -9.05 -6.35
CA VAL A 76 -9.87 -8.12 -7.24
C VAL A 76 -10.76 -7.73 -8.40
N ILE A 77 -10.80 -6.44 -8.71
CA ILE A 77 -11.47 -5.85 -9.88
C ILE A 77 -10.61 -4.70 -10.42
N ASN A 78 -10.37 -4.66 -11.73
CA ASN A 78 -9.59 -3.59 -12.38
C ASN A 78 -8.23 -3.29 -11.70
N ASP A 79 -7.49 -4.32 -11.28
CA ASP A 79 -6.23 -4.23 -10.53
C ASP A 79 -6.34 -3.62 -9.11
N PHE A 80 -7.56 -3.49 -8.57
CA PHE A 80 -7.81 -3.09 -7.18
C PHE A 80 -8.27 -4.27 -6.35
N ALA A 81 -7.60 -4.47 -5.21
CA ALA A 81 -8.01 -5.49 -4.24
C ALA A 81 -8.99 -4.91 -3.22
N ALA A 82 -10.02 -5.67 -2.91
CA ALA A 82 -10.98 -5.39 -1.84
C ALA A 82 -10.32 -5.43 -0.45
N ASN A 83 -11.09 -5.04 0.57
CA ASN A 83 -10.71 -5.29 1.96
C ASN A 83 -10.49 -6.79 2.20
N PRO A 84 -9.48 -7.16 3.00
CA PRO A 84 -9.18 -8.55 3.29
C PRO A 84 -10.28 -9.21 4.11
N VAL A 85 -10.56 -10.48 3.79
CA VAL A 85 -11.39 -11.37 4.61
C VAL A 85 -10.51 -12.51 5.10
N THR A 86 -10.45 -12.72 6.43
CA THR A 86 -9.70 -13.85 7.01
C THR A 86 -10.58 -15.09 7.07
N ILE A 87 -10.07 -16.20 6.55
CA ILE A 87 -10.75 -17.48 6.46
C ILE A 87 -10.06 -18.45 7.41
N TYR A 88 -10.81 -18.91 8.41
CA TYR A 88 -10.31 -19.79 9.47
C TYR A 88 -10.57 -21.27 9.22
N ASN A 89 -11.56 -21.59 8.36
CA ASN A 89 -11.94 -22.98 8.10
C ASN A 89 -12.71 -23.11 6.78
N LYS A 90 -12.88 -24.37 6.32
CA LYS A 90 -13.53 -24.70 5.05
C LYS A 90 -14.99 -24.26 4.91
N TYR A 91 -15.70 -24.11 6.02
CA TYR A 91 -17.14 -23.77 6.02
C TYR A 91 -17.39 -22.31 5.66
N GLN A 92 -16.40 -21.44 5.81
CA GLN A 92 -16.48 -20.03 5.41
C GLN A 92 -16.31 -19.82 3.89
N LEU A 93 -15.70 -20.77 3.18
CA LEU A 93 -15.34 -20.60 1.76
C LEU A 93 -16.52 -20.27 0.85
N PRO A 94 -17.70 -20.96 0.93
CA PRO A 94 -18.83 -20.64 0.07
C PRO A 94 -19.35 -19.22 0.28
N TYR A 95 -19.45 -18.77 1.53
CA TYR A 95 -19.95 -17.44 1.88
C TYR A 95 -19.03 -16.32 1.45
N VAL A 96 -17.72 -16.52 1.61
CA VAL A 96 -16.72 -15.53 1.20
C VAL A 96 -16.64 -15.46 -0.33
N TRP A 97 -16.75 -16.58 -1.03
CA TRP A 97 -16.82 -16.59 -2.48
C TRP A 97 -18.06 -15.84 -2.98
N GLU A 98 -19.24 -16.19 -2.45
CA GLU A 98 -20.51 -15.54 -2.80
C GLU A 98 -20.46 -14.02 -2.55
N TYR A 99 -19.84 -13.60 -1.45
CA TYR A 99 -19.64 -12.18 -1.15
C TYR A 99 -18.82 -11.48 -2.23
N PHE A 100 -17.72 -12.08 -2.69
CA PHE A 100 -16.90 -11.48 -3.73
C PHE A 100 -17.55 -11.55 -5.12
N ASP A 101 -18.19 -12.65 -5.45
CA ASP A 101 -18.86 -12.86 -6.73
C ASP A 101 -20.05 -11.91 -6.90
N SER A 102 -20.93 -11.83 -5.89
CA SER A 102 -22.08 -10.92 -5.88
C SER A 102 -21.68 -9.43 -5.89
N ALA A 103 -20.51 -9.09 -5.36
CA ALA A 103 -19.96 -7.74 -5.43
C ALA A 103 -19.25 -7.43 -6.77
N GLY A 104 -19.22 -8.38 -7.72
CA GLY A 104 -18.69 -8.20 -9.07
C GLY A 104 -17.17 -8.25 -9.17
N PHE A 105 -16.47 -8.88 -8.21
CA PHE A 105 -15.03 -9.07 -8.31
C PHE A 105 -14.69 -10.12 -9.38
N GLU A 106 -13.65 -9.85 -10.16
CA GLU A 106 -13.25 -10.68 -11.32
C GLU A 106 -12.59 -12.00 -10.88
N TYR A 107 -11.86 -11.94 -9.77
CA TYR A 107 -11.16 -13.09 -9.17
C TYR A 107 -10.79 -12.82 -7.71
N VAL A 108 -10.33 -13.86 -7.02
CA VAL A 108 -9.89 -13.78 -5.63
C VAL A 108 -8.41 -14.11 -5.54
N ILE A 109 -7.64 -13.33 -4.78
CA ILE A 109 -6.27 -13.68 -4.39
C ILE A 109 -6.23 -14.08 -2.92
N SER A 110 -5.41 -15.08 -2.61
CA SER A 110 -5.28 -15.62 -1.26
C SER A 110 -3.82 -15.71 -0.83
N LYS A 111 -3.53 -15.32 0.41
CA LYS A 111 -2.22 -15.40 1.07
C LYS A 111 -2.36 -16.01 2.45
N LYS A 112 -1.30 -16.65 2.96
CA LYS A 112 -1.26 -17.08 4.37
C LYS A 112 -1.56 -15.89 5.28
N PHE A 113 -2.31 -16.14 6.34
CA PHE A 113 -2.52 -15.14 7.40
C PHE A 113 -1.27 -15.05 8.27
N PHE A 114 -0.80 -13.84 8.51
CA PHE A 114 0.31 -13.55 9.42
C PHE A 114 -0.21 -12.75 10.59
N LYS A 115 0.32 -13.04 11.77
CA LYS A 115 0.00 -12.32 13.01
C LYS A 115 1.28 -11.73 13.56
N GLY A 116 1.30 -10.43 13.82
CA GLY A 116 2.49 -9.79 14.34
C GLY A 116 2.39 -8.28 14.37
N GLU A 117 3.54 -7.64 14.46
CA GLU A 117 3.66 -6.19 14.46
C GLU A 117 3.63 -5.67 13.01
N GLU A 118 2.94 -4.56 12.79
CA GLU A 118 2.79 -3.96 11.48
C GLU A 118 3.76 -2.79 11.26
N PHE A 119 4.31 -2.73 10.06
CA PHE A 119 5.29 -1.72 9.64
C PHE A 119 4.93 -1.19 8.26
N SER A 120 5.38 0.03 7.96
CA SER A 120 5.23 0.59 6.63
C SER A 120 6.47 1.42 6.28
N ILE A 121 6.86 1.36 5.00
CA ILE A 121 7.88 2.24 4.41
C ILE A 121 7.22 3.03 3.31
N ALA A 122 7.19 4.36 3.45
CA ALA A 122 6.82 5.25 2.36
C ALA A 122 8.06 5.88 1.75
N GLY A 123 8.07 6.04 0.43
CA GLY A 123 9.18 6.67 -0.28
C GLY A 123 8.74 7.42 -1.53
N VAL A 124 9.67 8.20 -2.09
CA VAL A 124 9.51 8.94 -3.35
C VAL A 124 10.73 8.72 -4.22
N CYS A 125 10.51 8.28 -5.45
CA CYS A 125 11.56 8.14 -6.46
C CYS A 125 11.54 9.29 -7.47
N ASP A 126 12.72 9.72 -7.88
CA ASP A 126 12.92 10.69 -8.94
C ASP A 126 12.68 10.09 -10.34
N ARG A 127 12.83 10.90 -11.40
CA ARG A 127 12.67 10.48 -12.79
C ARG A 127 13.75 9.50 -13.29
N ASN A 128 14.86 9.36 -12.52
CA ASN A 128 15.95 8.42 -12.79
C ASN A 128 15.83 7.15 -11.94
N ASN A 129 14.69 6.95 -11.29
CA ASN A 129 14.39 5.82 -10.41
C ASN A 129 15.29 5.76 -9.16
N ASN A 130 15.85 6.89 -8.73
CA ASN A 130 16.58 6.96 -7.48
C ASN A 130 15.61 7.32 -6.34
N LEU A 131 15.74 6.63 -5.22
CA LEU A 131 14.99 6.94 -4.02
C LEU A 131 15.51 8.28 -3.44
N ALA A 132 14.67 9.31 -3.51
CA ALA A 132 14.97 10.67 -3.07
C ALA A 132 14.70 10.89 -1.58
N GLY A 133 13.85 10.06 -0.98
CA GLY A 133 13.56 10.06 0.45
C GLY A 133 12.61 8.95 0.81
N ASN A 134 12.74 8.46 2.04
CA ASN A 134 11.83 7.47 2.63
C ASN A 134 11.63 7.70 4.12
N LEU A 135 10.55 7.16 4.65
CA LEU A 135 10.28 7.08 6.08
C LEU A 135 9.73 5.70 6.41
N THR A 136 10.33 5.07 7.42
CA THR A 136 9.88 3.80 7.99
C THR A 136 9.16 4.05 9.30
N ILE A 137 7.98 3.44 9.46
CA ILE A 137 7.19 3.51 10.69
C ILE A 137 6.87 2.11 11.22
N LYS A 138 6.75 2.02 12.55
CA LYS A 138 6.04 0.93 13.24
C LYS A 138 4.64 1.43 13.55
N LYS A 139 3.62 0.70 13.11
CA LYS A 139 2.23 0.97 13.48
C LYS A 139 2.02 0.57 14.94
N LEU A 140 1.51 1.46 15.76
CA LEU A 140 1.23 1.23 17.17
C LEU A 140 -0.25 0.92 17.41
N LEU A 141 -1.11 1.48 16.55
CA LEU A 141 -2.55 1.26 16.57
C LEU A 141 -3.07 1.29 15.14
N THR A 142 -3.87 0.29 14.79
CA THR A 142 -4.61 0.20 13.53
C THR A 142 -6.10 0.08 13.82
N CYS A 143 -6.96 0.58 12.90
CA CYS A 143 -8.38 0.27 12.96
C CYS A 143 -8.65 -1.11 12.33
N GLU A 144 -9.89 -1.61 12.46
CA GLU A 144 -10.32 -2.91 11.91
C GLU A 144 -10.04 -3.10 10.40
N ARG A 145 -9.97 -2.00 9.65
CA ARG A 145 -9.65 -2.01 8.21
C ARG A 145 -8.15 -1.92 7.91
N GLY A 146 -7.28 -1.99 8.94
CA GLY A 146 -5.83 -1.91 8.80
C GLY A 146 -5.26 -0.50 8.63
N ASN A 147 -6.10 0.57 8.63
CA ASN A 147 -5.58 1.94 8.55
C ASN A 147 -4.80 2.30 9.81
N THR A 148 -3.67 2.97 9.63
CA THR A 148 -2.81 3.42 10.73
C THR A 148 -3.47 4.55 11.52
N TRP A 149 -3.67 4.34 12.81
CA TRP A 149 -4.19 5.33 13.75
C TRP A 149 -3.13 5.91 14.67
N ALA A 150 -2.13 5.11 15.03
CA ALA A 150 -0.94 5.61 15.71
C ALA A 150 0.32 4.90 15.18
N ALA A 151 1.41 5.65 15.08
CA ALA A 151 2.68 5.12 14.62
C ALA A 151 3.86 5.93 15.17
N ARG A 152 5.03 5.31 15.17
CA ARG A 152 6.30 6.00 15.43
C ARG A 152 7.30 5.73 14.32
N LYS A 153 8.18 6.68 14.09
CA LYS A 153 9.35 6.50 13.23
C LYS A 153 10.30 5.47 13.81
N ILE A 154 10.86 4.64 12.95
CA ILE A 154 11.94 3.70 13.29
C ILE A 154 12.92 3.62 12.13
N SER A 155 14.06 2.97 12.35
CA SER A 155 15.01 2.62 11.30
C SER A 155 15.16 1.11 11.20
N LEU A 156 15.06 0.58 9.98
CA LEU A 156 15.24 -0.83 9.63
C LEU A 156 16.14 -0.93 8.39
N PRO A 157 17.47 -0.75 8.54
CA PRO A 157 18.38 -0.56 7.40
C PRO A 157 18.34 -1.68 6.36
N LYS A 158 18.21 -2.94 6.76
CA LYS A 158 18.11 -4.08 5.83
C LYS A 158 16.84 -3.98 4.98
N LEU A 159 15.71 -3.70 5.62
CA LEU A 159 14.41 -3.57 4.95
C LEU A 159 14.39 -2.34 4.02
N GLU A 160 14.95 -1.22 4.46
CA GLU A 160 15.05 0.03 3.69
C GLU A 160 15.99 -0.12 2.47
N ASN A 161 17.09 -0.84 2.61
CA ASN A 161 18.00 -1.13 1.49
C ASN A 161 17.32 -2.02 0.44
N GLU A 162 16.58 -3.04 0.87
CA GLU A 162 15.88 -3.93 -0.05
C GLU A 162 14.69 -3.21 -0.72
N PHE A 163 13.97 -2.36 0.00
CA PHE A 163 12.97 -1.46 -0.57
C PHE A 163 13.55 -0.63 -1.71
N LYS A 164 14.72 0.01 -1.49
CA LYS A 164 15.42 0.79 -2.51
C LYS A 164 15.81 -0.06 -3.73
N LYS A 165 16.31 -1.29 -3.53
CA LYS A 165 16.66 -2.21 -4.62
C LYS A 165 15.44 -2.54 -5.49
N ILE A 166 14.32 -2.92 -4.88
CA ILE A 166 13.08 -3.25 -5.60
C ILE A 166 12.60 -2.05 -6.42
N LEU A 167 12.59 -0.84 -5.84
CA LEU A 167 12.17 0.36 -6.57
C LEU A 167 13.01 0.60 -7.82
N LYS A 168 14.32 0.32 -7.73
CA LYS A 168 15.23 0.41 -8.88
C LYS A 168 14.95 -0.69 -9.92
N GLU A 169 14.73 -1.94 -9.49
CA GLU A 169 14.42 -3.09 -10.35
C GLU A 169 13.13 -2.87 -11.18
N ILE A 170 12.11 -2.31 -10.55
CA ILE A 170 10.84 -2.03 -11.24
C ILE A 170 10.83 -0.71 -12.01
N ASN A 171 11.88 0.11 -11.89
CA ASN A 171 11.99 1.46 -12.46
C ASN A 171 10.86 2.38 -11.94
N TRP A 172 10.66 2.43 -10.63
CA TRP A 172 9.60 3.22 -10.03
C TRP A 172 9.88 4.72 -10.08
N ILE A 173 8.84 5.51 -10.31
CA ILE A 173 8.86 6.98 -10.27
C ILE A 173 7.67 7.44 -9.41
N GLY A 174 7.88 8.46 -8.58
CA GLY A 174 6.85 9.04 -7.73
C GLY A 174 6.67 8.34 -6.38
N PRO A 175 5.55 8.60 -5.70
CA PRO A 175 5.27 8.10 -4.36
C PRO A 175 4.90 6.61 -4.34
N ILE A 176 5.30 5.92 -3.27
CA ILE A 176 4.96 4.51 -3.05
C ILE A 176 5.03 4.18 -1.56
N GLU A 177 4.29 3.16 -1.15
CA GLU A 177 4.30 2.61 0.19
C GLU A 177 4.36 1.08 0.12
N PHE A 178 5.20 0.46 0.96
CA PHE A 178 5.23 -0.97 1.21
C PHE A 178 4.77 -1.24 2.64
N GLU A 179 3.86 -2.19 2.83
CA GLU A 179 3.35 -2.60 4.13
C GLU A 179 3.84 -3.99 4.49
N PHE A 180 4.26 -4.17 5.74
CA PHE A 180 4.85 -5.40 6.24
C PHE A 180 4.21 -5.82 7.55
N ILE A 181 4.20 -7.14 7.80
CA ILE A 181 3.99 -7.74 9.11
C ILE A 181 5.30 -8.43 9.52
N ARG A 182 5.82 -8.14 10.70
CA ARG A 182 6.83 -8.98 11.34
C ARG A 182 6.09 -10.12 12.02
N ASP A 183 6.12 -11.31 11.41
CA ASP A 183 5.36 -12.45 11.87
C ASP A 183 5.87 -12.91 13.23
N SER A 184 4.96 -13.07 14.19
CA SER A 184 5.29 -13.48 15.56
C SER A 184 5.74 -14.94 15.69
N PHE A 185 5.65 -15.74 14.61
CA PHE A 185 6.09 -17.12 14.59
C PHE A 185 7.59 -17.26 14.24
N ASP A 186 8.04 -16.57 13.20
CA ASP A 186 9.42 -16.67 12.69
C ASP A 186 10.21 -15.37 12.79
N GLU A 187 9.61 -14.30 13.34
CA GLU A 187 10.17 -12.95 13.51
C GLU A 187 10.60 -12.28 12.18
N GLU A 188 10.24 -12.88 11.03
CA GLU A 188 10.56 -12.34 9.72
C GLU A 188 9.53 -11.32 9.24
N PHE A 189 9.99 -10.35 8.46
CA PHE A 189 9.10 -9.41 7.78
C PHE A 189 8.47 -10.08 6.55
N LYS A 190 7.14 -9.96 6.45
CA LYS A 190 6.34 -10.42 5.30
C LYS A 190 5.75 -9.22 4.59
N LEU A 191 6.06 -9.06 3.30
CA LEU A 191 5.46 -8.00 2.47
C LEU A 191 3.99 -8.33 2.19
N ILE A 192 3.08 -7.54 2.73
CA ILE A 192 1.64 -7.79 2.59
C ILE A 192 0.98 -6.96 1.51
N GLU A 193 1.44 -5.71 1.30
CA GLU A 193 0.84 -4.79 0.34
C GLU A 193 1.84 -3.79 -0.25
N ILE A 194 1.63 -3.38 -1.51
CA ILE A 194 2.29 -2.24 -2.15
C ILE A 194 1.21 -1.25 -2.58
N ASN A 195 1.26 -0.06 -2.00
CA ASN A 195 0.39 1.05 -2.32
C ASN A 195 1.13 2.03 -3.23
N CYS A 196 0.68 2.15 -4.47
CA CYS A 196 1.27 3.03 -5.49
C CYS A 196 0.89 4.52 -5.29
N ARG A 197 0.96 4.99 -4.06
CA ARG A 197 0.55 6.33 -3.61
C ARG A 197 1.17 6.64 -2.25
N PHE A 198 1.01 7.87 -1.80
CA PHE A 198 1.25 8.20 -0.40
C PHE A 198 0.25 7.52 0.54
N PRO A 199 0.69 7.06 1.72
CA PRO A 199 -0.20 6.58 2.77
C PRO A 199 -1.01 7.70 3.42
N ALA A 200 -2.10 7.32 4.10
CA ALA A 200 -2.95 8.28 4.82
C ALA A 200 -2.26 8.97 6.02
N TRP A 201 -1.15 8.42 6.50
CA TRP A 201 -0.34 8.98 7.59
C TRP A 201 0.80 9.91 7.10
N ILE A 202 0.87 10.23 5.80
CA ILE A 202 2.02 10.91 5.18
C ILE A 202 2.32 12.29 5.77
N SER A 203 1.33 12.98 6.35
CA SER A 203 1.56 14.28 7.03
C SER A 203 2.56 14.14 8.17
N TYR A 204 2.58 13.02 8.88
CA TYR A 204 3.54 12.72 9.93
C TYR A 204 4.99 12.75 9.44
N ALA A 205 5.24 12.39 8.19
CA ALA A 205 6.58 12.45 7.61
C ALA A 205 7.17 13.87 7.66
N LYS A 206 6.35 14.91 7.43
CA LYS A 206 6.76 16.31 7.58
C LYS A 206 7.15 16.63 9.03
N ASP A 207 6.38 16.15 10.00
CA ASP A 207 6.55 16.51 11.41
C ASP A 207 7.83 15.90 12.00
N VAL A 208 8.27 14.74 11.49
CA VAL A 208 9.53 14.08 11.85
C VAL A 208 10.71 14.43 10.93
N GLY A 209 10.56 15.47 10.09
CA GLY A 209 11.66 16.00 9.30
C GLY A 209 11.82 15.42 7.89
N TYR A 210 10.91 14.57 7.44
CA TYR A 210 10.96 13.91 6.12
C TYR A 210 9.77 14.31 5.24
N ASN A 211 9.68 15.57 4.82
CA ASN A 211 8.53 16.05 4.05
C ASN A 211 8.44 15.42 2.64
N LEU A 212 8.07 14.12 2.58
CA LEU A 212 7.98 13.37 1.33
C LEU A 212 7.02 14.01 0.29
N PRO A 213 5.84 14.58 0.67
CA PRO A 213 5.01 15.30 -0.29
C PRO A 213 5.73 16.52 -0.91
N LYS A 214 6.51 17.27 -0.12
CA LYS A 214 7.30 18.38 -0.65
C LYS A 214 8.40 17.89 -1.59
N ILE A 215 9.14 16.83 -1.21
CA ILE A 215 10.15 16.21 -2.07
C ILE A 215 9.52 15.79 -3.41
N CYS A 216 8.35 15.14 -3.38
CA CYS A 216 7.62 14.75 -4.58
C CYS A 216 7.28 15.94 -5.48
N THR A 217 6.80 17.05 -4.89
CA THR A 217 6.47 18.28 -5.62
C THR A 217 7.72 18.93 -6.21
N ASP A 218 8.81 19.03 -5.45
CA ASP A 218 10.07 19.61 -5.91
C ASP A 218 10.65 18.80 -7.07
N LEU A 219 10.62 17.45 -7.01
CA LEU A 219 11.03 16.56 -8.09
C LEU A 219 10.16 16.72 -9.35
N ALA A 220 8.83 16.81 -9.16
CA ALA A 220 7.92 17.04 -10.29
C ALA A 220 8.26 18.34 -11.02
N LEU A 221 8.56 19.40 -10.28
CA LEU A 221 8.93 20.74 -10.78
C LEU A 221 10.40 20.87 -11.17
N SER A 222 11.18 19.78 -11.14
CA SER A 222 12.64 19.79 -11.42
C SER A 222 13.42 20.78 -10.52
N LYS A 223 12.94 20.99 -9.30
CA LYS A 223 13.62 21.81 -8.30
C LYS A 223 14.65 20.99 -7.52
N LYS A 224 15.68 21.67 -7.00
CA LYS A 224 16.64 21.05 -6.10
C LYS A 224 15.94 20.67 -4.79
N ILE A 225 16.18 19.43 -4.35
CA ILE A 225 15.74 18.99 -3.02
C ILE A 225 16.69 19.61 -2.01
N ASN A 226 16.16 20.33 -1.05
CA ASN A 226 16.92 20.80 0.11
C ASN A 226 16.78 19.74 1.21
N ASP A 227 17.88 19.43 1.88
CA ASP A 227 17.87 18.51 3.03
C ASP A 227 17.08 19.14 4.18
N PHE A 228 15.94 18.56 4.48
CA PHE A 228 15.06 18.97 5.58
C PHE A 228 15.13 17.91 6.68
N TYR A 229 16.27 17.82 7.37
CA TYR A 229 16.39 16.89 8.48
C TYR A 229 16.35 17.65 9.81
N ASN A 230 15.15 17.73 10.35
CA ASN A 230 15.00 17.99 11.77
C ASN A 230 14.42 16.71 12.39
N ASP A 231 15.34 15.83 12.79
CA ASP A 231 15.01 14.49 13.28
C ASP A 231 14.33 14.57 14.66
N LYS A 232 12.99 14.63 14.65
CA LYS A 232 12.16 14.63 15.85
C LYS A 232 11.67 13.24 16.18
N ASP A 233 11.77 12.85 17.43
CA ASP A 233 11.13 11.64 17.96
C ASP A 233 9.70 11.98 18.41
N LEU A 234 8.76 11.80 17.50
CA LEU A 234 7.34 12.08 17.72
C LEU A 234 6.53 10.80 17.48
N ILE A 235 5.40 10.71 18.14
CA ILE A 235 4.38 9.68 17.86
C ILE A 235 3.25 10.36 17.06
N PHE A 236 2.91 9.76 15.91
CA PHE A 236 1.69 10.10 15.19
C PHE A 236 0.50 9.46 15.90
N MET A 237 -0.56 10.23 16.09
CA MET A 237 -1.85 9.72 16.55
C MET A 237 -2.96 10.45 15.81
N ARG A 238 -3.87 9.66 15.20
CA ARG A 238 -5.06 10.22 14.55
C ARG A 238 -6.13 10.46 15.60
N ASN A 239 -6.75 11.64 15.54
CA ASN A 239 -7.89 12.01 16.35
C ASN A 239 -9.08 12.34 15.44
N CYS A 240 -10.28 12.01 15.87
CA CYS A 240 -11.54 12.45 15.26
C CYS A 240 -12.12 13.56 16.12
N LEU A 241 -12.41 14.70 15.49
CA LEU A 241 -13.12 15.80 16.14
C LEU A 241 -14.59 15.73 15.74
N GLU A 242 -15.47 15.81 16.72
CA GLU A 242 -16.88 16.04 16.49
C GLU A 242 -17.10 17.54 16.27
N ILE A 243 -17.89 17.89 15.28
CA ILE A 243 -18.20 19.27 14.93
C ILE A 243 -19.72 19.41 14.87
N ASP A 244 -20.27 20.20 15.77
CA ASP A 244 -21.67 20.62 15.69
C ASP A 244 -21.82 21.66 14.59
N THR A 245 -22.78 21.47 13.69
CA THR A 245 -23.06 22.40 12.60
C THR A 245 -24.56 22.50 12.32
N ASP A 246 -24.99 23.64 11.80
CA ASP A 246 -26.38 23.77 11.35
C ASP A 246 -26.60 23.13 9.96
N MET A 247 -27.88 22.86 9.65
CA MET A 247 -28.26 22.19 8.39
C MET A 247 -27.86 22.98 7.14
N ILE A 248 -27.76 24.30 7.20
CA ILE A 248 -27.37 25.14 6.06
C ILE A 248 -25.89 24.96 5.76
N LYS A 249 -25.05 25.02 6.80
CA LYS A 249 -23.59 24.78 6.67
C LYS A 249 -23.32 23.36 6.25
N PHE A 250 -24.02 22.36 6.82
CA PHE A 250 -23.91 20.97 6.43
C PHE A 250 -24.29 20.77 4.95
N GLY A 251 -25.38 21.37 4.48
CA GLY A 251 -25.77 21.32 3.07
C GLY A 251 -24.76 21.94 2.12
N LYS A 252 -24.09 23.05 2.53
CA LYS A 252 -22.97 23.64 1.76
C LYS A 252 -21.76 22.69 1.71
N PHE A 253 -21.40 22.07 2.82
CA PHE A 253 -20.32 21.10 2.90
C PHE A 253 -20.56 19.90 1.97
N LEU A 254 -21.77 19.33 1.95
CA LEU A 254 -22.13 18.22 1.06
C LEU A 254 -22.02 18.60 -0.43
N LYS A 255 -22.45 19.81 -0.79
CA LYS A 255 -22.33 20.30 -2.19
C LYS A 255 -20.88 20.50 -2.63
N GLN A 256 -19.95 20.79 -1.71
CA GLN A 256 -18.52 20.92 -2.01
C GLN A 256 -17.81 19.57 -2.17
N GLN A 257 -18.41 18.48 -1.68
CA GLN A 257 -17.84 17.12 -1.82
C GLN A 257 -18.37 16.35 -3.04
N SER A 258 -19.34 16.91 -3.76
CA SER A 258 -19.94 16.32 -4.98
C SER A 258 -19.29 16.81 -6.30
N LEU A 259 -18.10 17.39 -6.22
CA LEU A 259 -17.23 17.74 -7.34
C LEU A 259 -16.05 16.74 -7.30
#